data_0cce048220f3219743f59f16c3a1d399
#
_entry.id   0cce048220f3219743f59f16c3a1d399
#
_cell.length_a   1.000
_cell.length_b   1.000
_cell.length_c   1.000
_cell.angle_alpha   90.00
_cell.angle_beta   90.00
_cell.angle_gamma   90.00
#
_symmetry.space_group_name_H-M   'P 1'
#
loop_
_entity.id
_entity.type
_entity.pdbx_description
1 polymer ?
#
loop_
_entity_poly.entity_id
_entity_poly.type
_entity_poly.pdbx_seq_one_letter_code
_entity_poly.pdbx_strand_id
1 'polypeptide(L)'
;MSCLKCSNFLDIGEEERVRDYSLLPSLSIDSPTNNIHHLTDIDADINMPFDNNFAYYTPHDFHNNFDISQCFSNNQSFSIINCNIRSLSTNFDSLTNMLSNLYFSFSLIGLTETKIKSDQTQIVNIDLPGYQFLSQPTLSDWGGVAFYIKDNLHFKARPDLSSATEDFETLWIEIQNYSHSNLLCGIIYRHPNSNLGNFVDYLNLVTDKISRESKLCTIQGDFNLDLLKFESHLVTDDFLNILGSYFFQPHILQPTRITDHSATLIDNVFFNSIEHFTVSGNLVYDLTDHLANFLIFDKFSSLPSNIKLYERFFKF
;
A
#
# COMPACT_ATOMS: atom_id res chain seq x y z
N MET A 1 -70.53 -1.54 7.74
CA MET A 1 -70.26 -1.89 6.33
C MET A 1 -68.88 -1.32 6.01
N SER A 2 -67.91 -2.15 6.12
CA SER A 2 -67.06 -2.81 5.10
C SER A 2 -66.24 -1.79 4.28
N CYS A 3 -64.99 -1.84 4.12
CA CYS A 3 -64.02 -2.92 4.02
C CYS A 3 -62.63 -2.30 3.83
N LEU A 4 -61.67 -2.80 4.55
CA LEU A 4 -60.31 -3.21 4.21
C LEU A 4 -59.75 -2.82 2.82
N LYS A 5 -58.54 -2.21 2.78
CA LYS A 5 -57.36 -2.89 2.23
C LYS A 5 -56.06 -2.20 2.63
N CYS A 6 -55.29 -2.89 3.42
CA CYS A 6 -53.86 -2.70 3.55
C CYS A 6 -53.15 -2.93 2.20
N SER A 7 -52.24 -2.09 1.86
CA SER A 7 -51.23 -2.41 0.84
C SER A 7 -49.86 -2.32 1.48
N ASN A 8 -49.21 -3.46 1.51
CA ASN A 8 -47.87 -3.74 1.97
C ASN A 8 -46.87 -2.81 1.29
N PHE A 9 -46.13 -2.05 2.08
CA PHE A 9 -44.82 -1.61 1.70
C PHE A 9 -43.86 -2.78 1.95
N LEU A 10 -43.38 -3.37 0.90
CA LEU A 10 -42.28 -4.32 0.91
C LEU A 10 -41.03 -3.54 1.31
N ASP A 11 -40.56 -3.87 2.49
CA ASP A 11 -39.23 -3.61 2.99
C ASP A 11 -38.26 -4.33 2.05
N ILE A 12 -37.62 -3.60 1.16
CA ILE A 12 -36.51 -4.13 0.35
C ILE A 12 -35.30 -3.98 1.26
N GLY A 13 -35.03 -5.01 2.05
CA GLY A 13 -33.77 -5.15 2.73
C GLY A 13 -32.64 -5.05 1.69
N GLU A 14 -31.76 -4.08 1.89
CA GLU A 14 -30.45 -4.11 1.26
C GLU A 14 -29.73 -5.36 1.76
N GLU A 15 -29.78 -6.42 0.97
CA GLU A 15 -28.85 -7.53 1.10
C GLU A 15 -27.45 -6.96 0.75
N GLU A 16 -26.68 -6.66 1.78
CA GLU A 16 -25.23 -6.52 1.67
C GLU A 16 -24.73 -7.78 0.97
N ARG A 17 -24.32 -7.64 -0.29
CA ARG A 17 -23.59 -8.68 -1.00
C ARG A 17 -22.20 -8.79 -0.41
N VAL A 18 -22.10 -9.37 0.75
CA VAL A 18 -20.85 -9.86 1.30
C VAL A 18 -20.36 -10.94 0.33
N ARG A 19 -19.34 -10.69 -0.45
CA ARG A 19 -18.64 -11.74 -1.17
C ARG A 19 -18.13 -12.73 -0.12
N ASP A 20 -18.59 -13.95 -0.20
CA ASP A 20 -18.18 -15.01 0.73
C ASP A 20 -16.74 -15.42 0.41
N TYR A 21 -15.79 -14.79 1.08
CA TYR A 21 -14.36 -15.12 0.97
C TYR A 21 -14.02 -16.45 1.66
N SER A 22 -14.99 -17.12 2.32
CA SER A 22 -14.79 -18.47 2.85
C SER A 22 -14.58 -19.51 1.75
N LEU A 23 -14.93 -19.13 0.50
CA LEU A 23 -14.65 -19.88 -0.72
C LEU A 23 -13.34 -19.46 -1.41
N LEU A 24 -12.51 -18.61 -0.80
CA LEU A 24 -11.11 -18.60 -1.22
C LEU A 24 -10.65 -20.04 -1.17
N PRO A 25 -10.28 -20.65 -2.32
CA PRO A 25 -9.82 -22.01 -2.28
C PRO A 25 -8.79 -22.07 -1.16
N SER A 26 -8.94 -23.03 -0.27
CA SER A 26 -7.81 -23.49 0.51
C SER A 26 -6.80 -23.94 -0.55
N LEU A 27 -6.09 -22.98 -1.09
CA LEU A 27 -4.96 -23.24 -1.93
C LEU A 27 -4.08 -24.10 -1.06
N SER A 28 -4.17 -25.43 -1.31
CA SER A 28 -3.13 -26.35 -0.91
C SER A 28 -1.89 -25.81 -1.61
N ILE A 29 -1.19 -24.95 -0.88
CA ILE A 29 -0.04 -24.18 -1.34
C ILE A 29 1.12 -25.15 -1.33
N ASP A 30 1.11 -26.02 -2.32
CA ASP A 30 2.27 -26.81 -2.70
C ASP A 30 2.97 -26.08 -3.84
N SER A 31 3.38 -24.82 -3.67
CA SER A 31 4.49 -24.30 -4.49
C SER A 31 4.74 -22.80 -4.50
N PRO A 32 3.79 -21.83 -4.36
CA PRO A 32 4.20 -20.42 -4.44
C PRO A 32 4.94 -19.93 -3.20
N THR A 33 4.71 -20.54 -2.02
CA THR A 33 5.36 -20.11 -0.78
C THR A 33 6.86 -20.36 -0.74
N ASN A 34 7.33 -21.40 -1.43
CA ASN A 34 8.78 -21.67 -1.49
C ASN A 34 9.53 -20.60 -2.30
N ASN A 35 8.87 -19.99 -3.29
CA ASN A 35 9.49 -19.00 -4.15
C ASN A 35 9.52 -17.59 -3.54
N ILE A 36 8.54 -17.27 -2.66
CA ILE A 36 8.49 -16.00 -1.96
C ILE A 36 9.58 -15.93 -0.89
N HIS A 37 9.95 -17.04 -0.26
CA HIS A 37 11.10 -17.09 0.64
C HIS A 37 12.40 -16.66 -0.06
N HIS A 38 12.53 -16.86 -1.38
CA HIS A 38 13.67 -16.39 -2.14
C HIS A 38 13.74 -14.87 -2.30
N LEU A 39 12.61 -14.15 -2.25
CA LEU A 39 12.61 -12.68 -2.24
C LEU A 39 13.12 -12.11 -0.92
N THR A 40 13.06 -12.89 0.15
CA THR A 40 13.56 -12.53 1.49
C THR A 40 14.89 -13.20 1.83
N ASP A 41 15.31 -14.20 1.05
CA ASP A 41 16.58 -14.93 1.21
C ASP A 41 17.75 -14.19 0.52
N ILE A 42 17.87 -12.90 0.81
CA ILE A 42 19.06 -12.15 0.37
C ILE A 42 20.30 -12.60 1.14
N ASP A 43 20.14 -13.16 2.33
CA ASP A 43 21.20 -13.84 3.09
C ASP A 43 20.56 -14.73 4.17
N ALA A 44 20.84 -16.04 4.13
CA ALA A 44 20.35 -17.01 5.14
C ALA A 44 20.89 -16.74 6.56
N ASP A 45 21.90 -15.89 6.70
CA ASP A 45 22.47 -15.49 7.98
C ASP A 45 21.80 -14.23 8.58
N ILE A 46 20.92 -13.56 7.83
CA ILE A 46 20.11 -12.48 8.37
C ILE A 46 18.87 -13.09 9.01
N ASN A 47 18.90 -13.25 10.31
CA ASN A 47 17.72 -13.53 11.13
C ASN A 47 16.82 -12.29 11.10
N MET A 48 16.06 -12.12 10.00
CA MET A 48 15.05 -11.08 9.88
C MET A 48 13.93 -11.45 10.84
N PRO A 49 13.52 -10.57 11.75
CA PRO A 49 12.35 -10.79 12.58
C PRO A 49 11.08 -10.58 11.72
N PHE A 50 10.96 -11.37 10.65
CA PHE A 50 9.68 -11.50 9.97
C PHE A 50 8.81 -12.41 10.84
N ASP A 51 7.88 -11.81 11.52
CA ASP A 51 6.75 -12.56 12.03
C ASP A 51 5.99 -13.08 10.80
N ASN A 52 6.07 -14.41 10.56
CA ASN A 52 5.54 -15.10 9.36
C ASN A 52 4.00 -15.07 9.26
N ASN A 53 3.34 -14.11 9.87
CA ASN A 53 1.90 -13.92 9.85
C ASN A 53 1.49 -12.95 8.73
N PHE A 54 1.89 -13.24 7.49
CA PHE A 54 1.32 -12.58 6.32
C PHE A 54 -0.12 -13.06 6.18
N ALA A 55 -1.07 -12.26 6.63
CA ALA A 55 -2.45 -12.68 6.68
C ALA A 55 -3.36 -11.73 5.93
N TYR A 56 -4.50 -12.28 5.54
CA TYR A 56 -5.65 -11.48 5.15
C TYR A 56 -6.44 -11.18 6.41
N TYR A 57 -6.78 -9.91 6.62
CA TYR A 57 -7.50 -9.45 7.79
C TYR A 57 -8.86 -8.89 7.37
N THR A 58 -9.94 -9.39 7.96
CA THR A 58 -11.19 -8.65 7.95
C THR A 58 -11.05 -7.40 8.85
N PRO A 59 -11.90 -6.37 8.74
CA PRO A 59 -11.88 -5.25 9.69
C PRO A 59 -11.99 -5.69 11.14
N HIS A 60 -12.78 -6.74 11.41
CA HIS A 60 -12.91 -7.33 12.73
C HIS A 60 -11.60 -7.98 13.21
N ASP A 61 -10.91 -8.73 12.34
CA ASP A 61 -9.63 -9.36 12.69
C ASP A 61 -8.56 -8.31 12.90
N PHE A 62 -8.53 -7.26 12.06
CA PHE A 62 -7.62 -6.15 12.21
C PHE A 62 -7.79 -5.46 13.57
N HIS A 63 -9.04 -5.23 14.00
CA HIS A 63 -9.33 -4.62 15.28
C HIS A 63 -8.96 -5.52 16.48
N ASN A 64 -9.27 -6.82 16.40
CA ASN A 64 -9.13 -7.74 17.54
C ASN A 64 -7.74 -8.38 17.64
N ASN A 65 -7.06 -8.62 16.52
CA ASN A 65 -5.77 -9.30 16.51
C ASN A 65 -4.59 -8.32 16.55
N PHE A 66 -4.83 -7.06 16.16
CA PHE A 66 -3.84 -6.01 16.28
C PHE A 66 -4.11 -5.16 17.51
N ASP A 67 -3.69 -5.64 18.67
CA ASP A 67 -3.40 -4.71 19.75
C ASP A 67 -2.10 -3.96 19.41
N ILE A 68 -2.26 -2.96 18.51
CA ILE A 68 -1.16 -2.08 18.07
C ILE A 68 -0.49 -1.46 19.30
N SER A 69 -1.23 -1.30 20.40
CA SER A 69 -0.68 -0.79 21.66
C SER A 69 0.29 -1.77 22.31
N GLN A 70 0.16 -3.06 22.07
CA GLN A 70 1.13 -4.06 22.55
C GLN A 70 2.35 -4.19 21.63
N CYS A 71 2.15 -4.05 20.31
CA CYS A 71 3.25 -4.14 19.35
C CYS A 71 4.08 -2.84 19.30
N PHE A 72 3.41 -1.70 19.46
CA PHE A 72 4.05 -0.38 19.35
C PHE A 72 3.73 0.45 20.59
N SER A 73 4.72 0.98 21.26
CA SER A 73 4.51 1.92 22.35
C SER A 73 3.78 3.17 21.85
N ASN A 74 2.81 3.65 22.61
CA ASN A 74 1.92 4.76 22.26
C ASN A 74 2.63 5.91 21.54
N ASN A 75 2.14 6.28 20.35
CA ASN A 75 2.62 7.37 19.48
C ASN A 75 4.03 7.16 18.85
N GLN A 76 4.59 5.98 18.88
CA GLN A 76 5.91 5.70 18.30
C GLN A 76 5.86 4.90 16.99
N SER A 77 4.70 4.75 16.39
CA SER A 77 4.53 4.08 15.10
C SER A 77 4.14 5.04 13.98
N PHE A 78 4.43 4.64 12.76
CA PHE A 78 3.92 5.23 11.54
C PHE A 78 3.13 4.16 10.78
N SER A 79 1.99 4.53 10.26
CA SER A 79 1.07 3.57 9.64
C SER A 79 0.62 4.05 8.28
N ILE A 80 0.67 3.16 7.32
CA ILE A 80 0.31 3.39 5.93
C ILE A 80 -0.79 2.41 5.55
N ILE A 81 -1.77 2.87 4.79
CA ILE A 81 -2.69 2.02 4.03
C ILE A 81 -2.66 2.46 2.57
N ASN A 82 -2.64 1.51 1.65
CA ASN A 82 -2.67 1.72 0.22
C ASN A 82 -3.91 1.05 -0.39
N CYS A 83 -4.66 1.79 -1.20
CA CYS A 83 -5.89 1.32 -1.82
C CYS A 83 -5.93 1.71 -3.31
N ASN A 84 -6.14 0.76 -4.21
CA ASN A 84 -6.63 1.09 -5.54
C ASN A 84 -8.13 1.38 -5.43
N ILE A 85 -8.50 2.67 -5.57
CA ILE A 85 -9.86 3.16 -5.30
C ILE A 85 -10.77 3.14 -6.53
N ARG A 86 -10.23 2.93 -7.73
CA ARG A 86 -10.95 2.87 -9.02
C ARG A 86 -11.85 4.06 -9.37
N SER A 87 -11.85 5.09 -8.66
CA SER A 87 -12.48 6.40 -8.77
C SER A 87 -12.79 6.90 -7.36
N LEU A 88 -12.11 7.94 -6.95
CA LEU A 88 -12.29 8.50 -5.62
C LEU A 88 -13.70 9.08 -5.44
N SER A 89 -14.21 9.77 -6.46
CA SER A 89 -15.56 10.35 -6.40
C SER A 89 -16.68 9.30 -6.29
N THR A 90 -16.47 8.12 -6.85
CA THR A 90 -17.48 7.04 -6.84
C THR A 90 -17.42 6.24 -5.54
N ASN A 91 -16.20 5.98 -5.04
CA ASN A 91 -15.98 5.04 -3.94
C ASN A 91 -15.58 5.72 -2.62
N PHE A 92 -15.76 7.05 -2.51
CA PHE A 92 -15.39 7.79 -1.31
C PHE A 92 -16.15 7.34 -0.06
N ASP A 93 -17.47 7.12 -0.18
CA ASP A 93 -18.30 6.65 0.94
C ASP A 93 -17.88 5.24 1.37
N SER A 94 -17.58 4.35 0.43
CA SER A 94 -17.06 3.01 0.73
C SER A 94 -15.70 3.06 1.41
N LEU A 95 -14.81 3.95 0.99
CA LEU A 95 -13.51 4.19 1.64
C LEU A 95 -13.70 4.67 3.09
N THR A 96 -14.56 5.66 3.31
CA THR A 96 -14.83 6.20 4.65
C THR A 96 -15.45 5.17 5.58
N ASN A 97 -16.37 4.34 5.06
CA ASN A 97 -16.96 3.23 5.81
C ASN A 97 -15.90 2.18 6.17
N MET A 98 -15.04 1.79 5.23
CA MET A 98 -13.93 0.87 5.50
C MET A 98 -13.04 1.41 6.63
N LEU A 99 -12.56 2.64 6.51
CA LEU A 99 -11.67 3.26 7.50
C LEU A 99 -12.35 3.36 8.89
N SER A 100 -13.65 3.66 8.93
CA SER A 100 -14.41 3.71 10.18
C SER A 100 -14.52 2.34 10.86
N ASN A 101 -14.71 1.28 10.07
CA ASN A 101 -14.81 -0.10 10.57
C ASN A 101 -13.50 -0.67 11.11
N LEU A 102 -12.35 -0.08 10.73
CA LEU A 102 -11.06 -0.49 11.25
C LEU A 102 -10.79 0.03 12.66
N TYR A 103 -11.54 1.04 13.12
CA TYR A 103 -11.32 1.71 14.42
C TYR A 103 -9.87 2.16 14.62
N PHE A 104 -9.19 2.44 13.53
CA PHE A 104 -7.78 2.79 13.49
C PHE A 104 -7.54 3.97 12.53
N SER A 105 -6.75 4.94 12.96
CA SER A 105 -6.44 6.15 12.20
C SER A 105 -5.02 6.06 11.65
N PHE A 106 -4.89 5.71 10.37
CA PHE A 106 -3.60 5.64 9.68
C PHE A 106 -2.91 7.01 9.63
N SER A 107 -1.60 7.01 9.65
CA SER A 107 -0.78 8.21 9.45
C SER A 107 -0.87 8.72 8.01
N LEU A 108 -0.93 7.79 7.05
CA LEU A 108 -0.94 8.07 5.63
C LEU A 108 -1.88 7.09 4.91
N ILE A 109 -2.79 7.61 4.10
CA ILE A 109 -3.68 6.82 3.24
C ILE A 109 -3.30 7.15 1.80
N GLY A 110 -2.78 6.16 1.09
CA GLY A 110 -2.42 6.26 -0.31
C GLY A 110 -3.50 5.70 -1.21
N LEU A 111 -3.82 6.42 -2.27
CA LEU A 111 -4.85 6.04 -3.23
C LEU A 111 -4.28 6.02 -4.63
N THR A 112 -4.52 4.94 -5.35
CA THR A 112 -4.27 4.83 -6.79
C THR A 112 -5.60 4.76 -7.56
N GLU A 113 -5.59 5.03 -8.85
CA GLU A 113 -6.78 5.14 -9.70
C GLU A 113 -7.82 6.13 -9.17
N THR A 114 -7.39 7.28 -8.68
CA THR A 114 -8.31 8.30 -8.16
C THR A 114 -9.23 8.88 -9.22
N LYS A 115 -8.81 8.83 -10.48
CA LYS A 115 -9.48 9.44 -11.67
C LYS A 115 -9.75 10.93 -11.54
N ILE A 116 -9.01 11.61 -10.67
CA ILE A 116 -9.09 13.07 -10.55
C ILE A 116 -8.36 13.69 -11.73
N LYS A 117 -9.04 14.60 -12.44
CA LYS A 117 -8.49 15.42 -13.52
C LYS A 117 -8.20 16.83 -13.01
N SER A 118 -7.27 17.52 -13.67
CA SER A 118 -6.81 18.86 -13.25
C SER A 118 -7.93 19.92 -13.21
N ASP A 119 -8.98 19.74 -14.01
CA ASP A 119 -10.14 20.62 -14.11
C ASP A 119 -11.28 20.31 -13.14
N GLN A 120 -11.23 19.15 -12.45
CA GLN A 120 -12.32 18.64 -11.63
C GLN A 120 -12.11 18.80 -10.10
N THR A 121 -11.02 19.41 -9.67
CA THR A 121 -10.66 19.51 -8.25
C THR A 121 -11.65 20.28 -7.35
N GLN A 122 -12.69 20.89 -7.92
CA GLN A 122 -13.62 21.76 -7.17
C GLN A 122 -15.03 21.17 -6.96
N ILE A 123 -15.37 20.00 -7.52
CA ILE A 123 -16.81 19.59 -7.61
C ILE A 123 -17.16 18.41 -6.69
N VAL A 124 -16.19 17.69 -6.14
CA VAL A 124 -16.46 16.50 -5.35
C VAL A 124 -16.11 16.74 -3.89
N ASN A 125 -17.06 16.50 -2.99
CA ASN A 125 -16.75 16.49 -1.56
C ASN A 125 -15.98 15.18 -1.24
N ILE A 126 -14.68 15.31 -1.13
CA ILE A 126 -13.75 14.26 -0.77
C ILE A 126 -13.01 14.59 0.52
N ASP A 127 -13.60 15.44 1.36
CA ASP A 127 -13.01 15.85 2.63
C ASP A 127 -13.10 14.69 3.63
N LEU A 128 -11.95 14.17 4.04
CA LEU A 128 -11.84 13.18 5.10
C LEU A 128 -11.43 13.87 6.40
N PRO A 129 -12.31 13.91 7.41
CA PRO A 129 -12.00 14.62 8.67
C PRO A 129 -10.73 14.11 9.33
N GLY A 130 -9.85 15.03 9.74
CA GLY A 130 -8.57 14.71 10.38
C GLY A 130 -7.42 14.47 9.40
N TYR A 131 -7.64 14.74 8.09
CA TYR A 131 -6.62 14.54 7.05
C TYR A 131 -6.56 15.72 6.08
N GLN A 132 -5.35 16.03 5.64
CA GLN A 132 -5.07 16.91 4.51
C GLN A 132 -5.00 16.07 3.23
N PHE A 133 -5.59 16.55 2.15
CA PHE A 133 -5.58 15.87 0.85
C PHE A 133 -4.55 16.48 -0.09
N LEU A 134 -3.76 15.62 -0.74
CA LEU A 134 -2.82 16.00 -1.79
C LEU A 134 -2.91 14.99 -2.94
N SER A 135 -3.04 15.46 -4.18
CA SER A 135 -3.16 14.59 -5.34
C SER A 135 -2.24 14.99 -6.48
N GLN A 136 -1.87 14.00 -7.28
CA GLN A 136 -1.35 14.14 -8.64
C GLN A 136 -2.46 13.70 -9.59
N PRO A 137 -3.10 14.65 -10.29
CA PRO A 137 -4.14 14.35 -11.26
C PRO A 137 -3.63 13.48 -12.41
N THR A 138 -4.52 12.66 -12.95
CA THR A 138 -4.20 11.86 -14.15
C THR A 138 -4.29 12.69 -15.43
N LEU A 139 -3.49 12.30 -16.42
CA LEU A 139 -3.54 12.82 -17.79
C LEU A 139 -4.51 12.03 -18.68
N SER A 140 -4.98 10.87 -18.21
CA SER A 140 -5.84 9.93 -18.94
C SER A 140 -7.23 9.80 -18.29
N ASP A 141 -8.08 8.90 -18.81
CA ASP A 141 -9.36 8.54 -18.18
C ASP A 141 -9.19 7.56 -17.00
N TRP A 142 -7.99 7.05 -16.83
CA TRP A 142 -7.59 6.07 -15.82
C TRP A 142 -6.38 6.60 -15.06
N GLY A 143 -6.19 6.15 -13.82
CA GLY A 143 -5.03 6.53 -13.04
C GLY A 143 -5.29 7.68 -12.07
N GLY A 144 -4.25 8.44 -11.78
CA GLY A 144 -4.21 9.44 -10.73
C GLY A 144 -3.85 8.85 -9.37
N VAL A 145 -3.03 9.55 -8.62
CA VAL A 145 -2.60 9.14 -7.28
C VAL A 145 -2.85 10.25 -6.28
N ALA A 146 -3.10 9.87 -5.03
CA ALA A 146 -3.31 10.84 -3.95
C ALA A 146 -2.89 10.30 -2.59
N PHE A 147 -2.67 11.22 -1.67
CA PHE A 147 -2.51 10.98 -0.26
C PHE A 147 -3.57 11.72 0.55
N TYR A 148 -4.14 11.04 1.56
CA TYR A 148 -4.64 11.68 2.76
C TYR A 148 -3.57 11.58 3.84
N ILE A 149 -3.15 12.73 4.35
CA ILE A 149 -2.06 12.88 5.31
C ILE A 149 -2.68 13.37 6.61
N LYS A 150 -2.45 12.65 7.71
CA LYS A 150 -3.04 12.99 9.01
C LYS A 150 -2.66 14.42 9.43
N ASP A 151 -3.61 15.20 9.93
CA ASP A 151 -3.46 16.66 10.19
C ASP A 151 -2.31 17.02 11.15
N ASN A 152 -1.96 16.11 12.06
CA ASN A 152 -0.84 16.32 12.99
C ASN A 152 0.53 16.07 12.39
N LEU A 153 0.62 15.69 11.11
CA LEU A 153 1.87 15.49 10.41
C LEU A 153 2.24 16.72 9.58
N HIS A 154 3.46 17.19 9.76
CA HIS A 154 4.02 18.23 8.90
C HIS A 154 4.73 17.57 7.73
N PHE A 155 4.42 17.99 6.53
CA PHE A 155 5.02 17.44 5.32
C PHE A 155 5.39 18.53 4.31
N LYS A 156 6.26 18.14 3.39
CA LYS A 156 6.64 18.93 2.22
C LYS A 156 6.43 18.08 0.98
N ALA A 157 5.74 18.62 -0.03
CA ALA A 157 5.68 17.99 -1.35
C ALA A 157 7.08 17.92 -1.99
N ARG A 158 7.35 16.82 -2.70
CA ARG A 158 8.61 16.56 -3.41
C ARG A 158 8.37 16.50 -4.93
N PRO A 159 8.08 17.65 -5.56
CA PRO A 159 7.86 17.69 -7.01
C PRO A 159 9.10 17.28 -7.81
N ASP A 160 10.27 17.33 -7.22
CA ASP A 160 11.54 16.89 -7.79
C ASP A 160 11.67 15.37 -7.90
N LEU A 161 10.80 14.61 -7.22
CA LEU A 161 10.67 13.14 -7.30
C LEU A 161 9.38 12.73 -8.01
N SER A 162 8.36 13.58 -8.02
CA SER A 162 7.05 13.30 -8.60
C SER A 162 7.07 13.39 -10.13
N SER A 163 6.25 12.57 -10.78
CA SER A 163 6.10 12.53 -12.23
C SER A 163 4.69 12.13 -12.62
N ALA A 164 4.20 12.65 -13.75
CA ALA A 164 2.96 12.21 -14.37
C ALA A 164 3.20 12.09 -15.88
N THR A 165 3.04 10.91 -16.40
CA THR A 165 3.23 10.54 -17.80
C THR A 165 2.06 9.70 -18.30
N GLU A 166 2.07 9.29 -19.55
CA GLU A 166 1.11 8.32 -20.09
C GLU A 166 1.36 6.90 -19.58
N ASP A 167 2.54 6.64 -19.02
CA ASP A 167 2.96 5.30 -18.54
C ASP A 167 2.70 5.11 -17.03
N PHE A 168 2.83 6.18 -16.24
CA PHE A 168 2.68 6.13 -14.78
C PHE A 168 2.46 7.52 -14.18
N GLU A 169 1.84 7.56 -13.00
CA GLU A 169 1.78 8.74 -12.14
C GLU A 169 2.40 8.44 -10.79
N THR A 170 3.10 9.43 -10.24
CA THR A 170 3.73 9.33 -8.92
C THR A 170 3.57 10.62 -8.14
N LEU A 171 3.39 10.48 -6.83
CA LEU A 171 3.33 11.61 -5.91
C LEU A 171 4.26 11.33 -4.73
N TRP A 172 5.11 12.30 -4.40
CA TRP A 172 6.07 12.18 -3.33
C TRP A 172 5.93 13.29 -2.31
N ILE A 173 6.02 12.89 -1.05
CA ILE A 173 6.05 13.80 0.10
C ILE A 173 7.20 13.44 1.03
N GLU A 174 7.62 14.41 1.81
CA GLU A 174 8.60 14.26 2.86
C GLU A 174 7.98 14.66 4.19
N ILE A 175 7.74 13.68 5.06
CA ILE A 175 7.25 13.91 6.43
C ILE A 175 8.39 14.46 7.26
N GLN A 176 8.16 15.64 7.84
CA GLN A 176 9.16 16.36 8.61
C GLN A 176 9.15 15.93 10.07
N ASN A 177 10.30 15.99 10.71
CA ASN A 177 10.45 15.66 12.13
C ASN A 177 9.89 14.27 12.50
N TYR A 178 10.06 13.30 11.58
CA TYR A 178 9.54 11.96 11.79
C TYR A 178 10.23 11.27 12.99
N SER A 179 11.56 11.33 13.03
CA SER A 179 12.42 10.78 14.10
C SER A 179 13.69 11.62 14.15
N HIS A 180 14.85 11.01 13.96
CA HIS A 180 16.14 11.68 13.81
C HIS A 180 16.35 12.25 12.40
N SER A 181 15.56 11.79 11.43
CA SER A 181 15.54 12.28 10.05
C SER A 181 14.10 12.41 9.55
N ASN A 182 13.92 13.00 8.37
CA ASN A 182 12.63 13.03 7.70
C ASN A 182 12.36 11.67 7.03
N LEU A 183 11.06 11.34 6.83
CA LEU A 183 10.61 10.15 6.14
C LEU A 183 10.10 10.53 4.74
N LEU A 184 10.63 9.90 3.69
CA LEU A 184 10.10 10.03 2.34
C LEU A 184 8.95 9.02 2.13
N CYS A 185 7.86 9.46 1.54
CA CYS A 185 6.75 8.60 1.16
C CYS A 185 6.38 8.85 -0.29
N GLY A 186 6.42 7.79 -1.10
CA GLY A 186 6.02 7.82 -2.49
C GLY A 186 4.80 6.93 -2.74
N ILE A 187 3.90 7.40 -3.61
CA ILE A 187 2.84 6.58 -4.17
C ILE A 187 2.98 6.54 -5.69
N ILE A 188 2.82 5.36 -6.24
CA ILE A 188 3.02 5.07 -7.66
C ILE A 188 1.81 4.33 -8.20
N TYR A 189 1.30 4.78 -9.33
CA TYR A 189 0.41 4.01 -10.19
C TYR A 189 1.06 3.85 -11.56
N ARG A 190 1.30 2.61 -11.97
CA ARG A 190 1.76 2.29 -13.33
C ARG A 190 0.59 1.81 -14.16
N HIS A 191 0.38 2.43 -15.32
CA HIS A 191 -0.70 2.01 -16.21
C HIS A 191 -0.47 0.58 -16.72
N PRO A 192 -1.50 -0.28 -16.76
CA PRO A 192 -1.38 -1.58 -17.43
C PRO A 192 -1.04 -1.37 -18.90
N ASN A 193 -0.21 -2.23 -19.47
CA ASN A 193 0.23 -2.18 -20.88
C ASN A 193 1.04 -0.93 -21.28
N SER A 194 1.51 -0.15 -20.32
CA SER A 194 2.40 1.01 -20.55
C SER A 194 3.82 0.59 -20.90
N ASN A 195 4.64 1.55 -21.36
CA ASN A 195 6.04 1.31 -21.64
C ASN A 195 6.82 1.08 -20.34
N LEU A 196 7.24 -0.18 -20.15
CA LEU A 196 7.99 -0.60 -18.97
C LEU A 196 9.38 0.03 -18.89
N GLY A 197 10.04 0.28 -20.02
CA GLY A 197 11.34 0.92 -20.05
C GLY A 197 11.32 2.32 -19.41
N ASN A 198 10.35 3.14 -19.78
CA ASN A 198 10.18 4.47 -19.20
C ASN A 198 9.97 4.42 -17.68
N PHE A 199 9.22 3.43 -17.20
CA PHE A 199 8.97 3.24 -15.77
C PHE A 199 10.23 2.77 -15.03
N VAL A 200 10.97 1.82 -15.60
CA VAL A 200 12.24 1.32 -15.05
C VAL A 200 13.28 2.43 -14.99
N ASP A 201 13.41 3.23 -16.04
CA ASP A 201 14.33 4.38 -16.07
C ASP A 201 13.98 5.40 -14.98
N TYR A 202 12.70 5.74 -14.83
CA TYR A 202 12.23 6.60 -13.75
C TYR A 202 12.56 6.01 -12.38
N LEU A 203 12.29 4.73 -12.16
CA LEU A 203 12.53 4.06 -10.89
C LEU A 203 14.01 4.09 -10.51
N ASN A 204 14.91 3.81 -11.46
CA ASN A 204 16.36 3.91 -11.26
C ASN A 204 16.77 5.33 -10.83
N LEU A 205 16.27 6.35 -11.53
CA LEU A 205 16.61 7.75 -11.24
C LEU A 205 16.10 8.17 -9.85
N VAL A 206 14.88 7.81 -9.50
CA VAL A 206 14.28 8.25 -8.24
C VAL A 206 14.89 7.52 -7.05
N THR A 207 15.14 6.22 -7.15
CA THR A 207 15.77 5.43 -6.07
C THR A 207 17.23 5.83 -5.85
N ASP A 208 18.00 6.11 -6.92
CA ASP A 208 19.35 6.66 -6.79
C ASP A 208 19.34 8.02 -6.06
N LYS A 209 18.40 8.89 -6.41
CA LYS A 209 18.27 10.21 -5.76
C LYS A 209 17.91 10.07 -4.29
N ILE A 210 16.96 9.18 -3.94
CA ILE A 210 16.55 8.89 -2.56
C ILE A 210 17.73 8.31 -1.77
N SER A 211 18.46 7.37 -2.34
CA SER A 211 19.63 6.75 -1.70
C SER A 211 20.68 7.78 -1.30
N ARG A 212 20.96 8.78 -2.15
CA ARG A 212 21.89 9.86 -1.85
C ARG A 212 21.45 10.76 -0.69
N GLU A 213 20.15 10.84 -0.42
CA GLU A 213 19.62 11.58 0.73
C GLU A 213 19.74 10.81 2.04
N SER A 214 20.04 9.50 2.00
CA SER A 214 20.18 8.62 3.18
C SER A 214 19.00 8.71 4.15
N LYS A 215 17.78 8.79 3.61
CA LYS A 215 16.53 8.89 4.37
C LYS A 215 15.78 7.58 4.38
N LEU A 216 15.02 7.36 5.45
CA LEU A 216 13.98 6.34 5.44
C LEU A 216 12.96 6.67 4.35
N CYS A 217 12.51 5.63 3.63
CA CYS A 217 11.61 5.82 2.52
C CYS A 217 10.65 4.65 2.38
N THR A 218 9.37 4.96 2.15
CA THR A 218 8.35 4.01 1.72
C THR A 218 7.90 4.31 0.31
N ILE A 219 7.69 3.26 -0.49
CA ILE A 219 7.10 3.32 -1.83
C ILE A 219 5.88 2.42 -1.83
N GLN A 220 4.70 2.97 -2.08
CA GLN A 220 3.46 2.21 -2.12
C GLN A 220 2.72 2.43 -3.43
N GLY A 221 1.80 1.55 -3.78
CA GLY A 221 0.95 1.75 -4.95
C GLY A 221 0.57 0.48 -5.68
N ASP A 222 -0.03 0.67 -6.85
CA ASP A 222 -0.35 -0.36 -7.82
C ASP A 222 0.66 -0.30 -8.98
N PHE A 223 1.53 -1.29 -9.02
CA PHE A 223 2.60 -1.36 -10.01
C PHE A 223 2.17 -2.08 -11.30
N ASN A 224 0.99 -2.73 -11.29
CA ASN A 224 0.51 -3.57 -12.40
C ASN A 224 1.58 -4.57 -12.90
N LEU A 225 2.48 -4.99 -12.02
CA LEU A 225 3.48 -6.05 -12.21
C LEU A 225 3.18 -7.15 -11.19
N ASP A 226 2.89 -8.35 -11.68
CA ASP A 226 2.59 -9.48 -10.80
C ASP A 226 3.88 -10.01 -10.16
N LEU A 227 4.11 -9.64 -8.91
CA LEU A 227 5.32 -10.00 -8.18
C LEU A 227 5.43 -11.51 -7.93
N LEU A 228 4.33 -12.27 -8.03
CA LEU A 228 4.37 -13.73 -7.95
C LEU A 228 5.05 -14.38 -9.17
N LYS A 229 5.27 -13.60 -10.24
CA LYS A 229 5.90 -14.08 -11.48
C LYS A 229 7.36 -13.64 -11.64
N PHE A 230 8.03 -13.21 -10.59
CA PHE A 230 9.38 -12.66 -10.68
C PHE A 230 10.37 -13.62 -11.36
N GLU A 231 10.33 -14.93 -11.09
CA GLU A 231 11.23 -15.91 -11.72
C GLU A 231 10.94 -16.16 -13.21
N SER A 232 9.73 -15.88 -13.67
CA SER A 232 9.27 -16.18 -15.03
C SER A 232 9.09 -14.95 -15.91
N HIS A 233 9.09 -13.75 -15.31
CA HIS A 233 8.83 -12.48 -15.99
C HIS A 233 9.97 -11.51 -15.77
N LEU A 234 10.89 -11.44 -16.73
CA LEU A 234 12.14 -10.67 -16.64
C LEU A 234 11.94 -9.23 -16.15
N VAL A 235 10.88 -8.56 -16.58
CA VAL A 235 10.62 -7.17 -16.18
C VAL A 235 10.22 -7.06 -14.71
N THR A 236 9.51 -8.05 -14.17
CA THR A 236 9.20 -8.10 -12.73
C THR A 236 10.47 -8.34 -11.92
N ASP A 237 11.36 -9.18 -12.42
CA ASP A 237 12.68 -9.42 -11.84
C ASP A 237 13.53 -8.12 -11.85
N ASP A 238 13.63 -7.45 -12.99
CA ASP A 238 14.34 -6.16 -13.12
C ASP A 238 13.78 -5.11 -12.14
N PHE A 239 12.45 -5.01 -12.02
CA PHE A 239 11.79 -4.10 -11.09
C PHE A 239 12.20 -4.38 -9.63
N LEU A 240 12.15 -5.64 -9.22
CA LEU A 240 12.54 -6.05 -7.86
C LEU A 240 14.03 -5.89 -7.61
N ASN A 241 14.88 -6.19 -8.60
CA ASN A 241 16.33 -6.02 -8.51
C ASN A 241 16.73 -4.55 -8.35
N ILE A 242 16.02 -3.62 -9.02
CA ILE A 242 16.24 -2.18 -8.82
C ILE A 242 15.91 -1.82 -7.38
N LEU A 243 14.72 -2.14 -6.91
CA LEU A 243 14.31 -1.82 -5.55
C LEU A 243 15.23 -2.47 -4.51
N GLY A 244 15.58 -3.75 -4.68
CA GLY A 244 16.48 -4.50 -3.80
C GLY A 244 17.88 -3.88 -3.74
N SER A 245 18.43 -3.37 -4.86
CA SER A 245 19.74 -2.70 -4.88
C SER A 245 19.80 -1.43 -4.05
N TYR A 246 18.65 -0.86 -3.71
CA TYR A 246 18.51 0.30 -2.81
C TYR A 246 17.86 -0.08 -1.48
N PHE A 247 17.91 -1.38 -1.09
CA PHE A 247 17.40 -1.93 0.16
C PHE A 247 15.89 -1.86 0.37
N PHE A 248 15.11 -1.58 -0.66
CA PHE A 248 13.66 -1.64 -0.56
C PHE A 248 13.17 -3.09 -0.51
N GLN A 249 12.48 -3.45 0.57
CA GLN A 249 11.88 -4.77 0.77
C GLN A 249 10.37 -4.69 0.53
N PRO A 250 9.75 -5.64 -0.19
CA PRO A 250 8.30 -5.75 -0.29
C PRO A 250 7.71 -6.21 1.04
N HIS A 251 6.63 -5.59 1.48
CA HIS A 251 5.94 -5.94 2.72
C HIS A 251 4.62 -6.67 2.50
N ILE A 252 4.14 -6.72 1.27
CA ILE A 252 2.96 -7.50 0.91
C ILE A 252 3.43 -8.67 0.05
N LEU A 253 3.17 -9.90 0.52
CA LEU A 253 3.65 -11.13 -0.11
C LEU A 253 2.51 -12.05 -0.56
N GLN A 254 1.27 -11.61 -0.39
CA GLN A 254 0.07 -12.36 -0.79
C GLN A 254 -0.69 -11.59 -1.87
N PRO A 255 -1.45 -12.28 -2.74
CA PRO A 255 -2.25 -11.64 -3.77
C PRO A 255 -3.07 -10.46 -3.25
N THR A 256 -3.05 -9.35 -3.98
CA THR A 256 -3.83 -8.14 -3.68
C THR A 256 -5.00 -7.96 -4.61
N ARG A 257 -5.00 -8.61 -5.77
CA ARG A 257 -6.13 -8.63 -6.69
C ARG A 257 -6.56 -10.06 -6.95
N ILE A 258 -7.80 -10.37 -6.57
CA ILE A 258 -8.36 -11.72 -6.67
C ILE A 258 -9.64 -11.67 -7.48
N THR A 259 -9.73 -12.51 -8.50
CA THR A 259 -10.90 -12.69 -9.36
C THR A 259 -11.26 -14.17 -9.42
N ASP A 260 -12.37 -14.51 -10.04
CA ASP A 260 -12.79 -15.91 -10.22
C ASP A 260 -11.76 -16.78 -10.98
N HIS A 261 -10.82 -16.14 -11.69
CA HIS A 261 -9.89 -16.84 -12.58
C HIS A 261 -8.41 -16.53 -12.32
N SER A 262 -8.10 -15.59 -11.44
CA SER A 262 -6.73 -15.17 -11.19
C SER A 262 -6.52 -14.59 -9.80
N ALA A 263 -5.33 -14.81 -9.27
CA ALA A 263 -4.83 -14.14 -8.09
C ALA A 263 -3.46 -13.55 -8.40
N THR A 264 -3.30 -12.23 -8.25
CA THR A 264 -2.08 -11.49 -8.62
C THR A 264 -1.64 -10.57 -7.48
N LEU A 265 -0.35 -10.41 -7.32
CA LEU A 265 0.27 -9.49 -6.37
C LEU A 265 0.80 -8.28 -7.14
N ILE A 266 -0.05 -7.28 -7.32
CA ILE A 266 0.26 -6.08 -8.13
C ILE A 266 0.31 -4.78 -7.32
N ASP A 267 -0.27 -4.79 -6.13
CA ASP A 267 -0.18 -3.69 -5.17
C ASP A 267 0.82 -4.05 -4.07
N ASN A 268 1.63 -3.10 -3.62
CA ASN A 268 2.60 -3.35 -2.56
C ASN A 268 2.96 -2.09 -1.79
N VAL A 269 3.59 -2.28 -0.63
CA VAL A 269 4.32 -1.27 0.13
C VAL A 269 5.75 -1.75 0.29
N PHE A 270 6.70 -1.01 -0.26
CA PHE A 270 8.13 -1.24 -0.09
C PHE A 270 8.70 -0.30 0.96
N PHE A 271 9.66 -0.78 1.74
CA PHE A 271 10.33 0.00 2.77
C PHE A 271 11.84 -0.28 2.75
N ASN A 272 12.67 0.77 2.85
CA ASN A 272 14.12 0.66 2.74
C ASN A 272 14.84 0.49 4.09
N SER A 273 14.20 -0.16 5.05
CA SER A 273 14.82 -0.43 6.35
C SER A 273 14.48 -1.83 6.85
N ILE A 274 15.52 -2.53 7.30
CA ILE A 274 15.44 -3.81 8.00
C ILE A 274 15.56 -3.67 9.53
N GLU A 275 15.81 -2.46 10.02
CA GLU A 275 16.06 -2.20 11.44
C GLU A 275 14.78 -1.92 12.22
N HIS A 276 13.69 -1.63 11.53
CA HIS A 276 12.42 -1.29 12.13
C HIS A 276 11.53 -2.52 12.25
N PHE A 277 10.90 -2.67 13.41
CA PHE A 277 9.84 -3.65 13.55
C PHE A 277 8.67 -3.25 12.66
N THR A 278 8.15 -4.19 11.87
CA THR A 278 7.08 -3.95 10.90
C THR A 278 5.95 -4.95 11.06
N VAL A 279 4.74 -4.49 10.78
CA VAL A 279 3.54 -5.32 10.67
C VAL A 279 2.82 -4.92 9.39
N SER A 280 2.46 -5.89 8.56
CA SER A 280 1.83 -5.64 7.26
C SER A 280 0.79 -6.70 6.92
N GLY A 281 -0.06 -6.43 5.94
CA GLY A 281 -1.02 -7.39 5.43
C GLY A 281 -2.05 -6.77 4.49
N ASN A 282 -2.99 -7.62 4.06
CA ASN A 282 -4.11 -7.26 3.20
C ASN A 282 -5.40 -7.16 4.01
N LEU A 283 -6.19 -6.13 3.75
CA LEU A 283 -7.52 -5.96 4.34
C LEU A 283 -8.58 -6.49 3.37
N VAL A 284 -9.34 -7.47 3.84
CA VAL A 284 -10.47 -8.03 3.09
C VAL A 284 -11.68 -7.15 3.31
N TYR A 285 -11.94 -6.29 2.34
CA TYR A 285 -13.08 -5.39 2.32
C TYR A 285 -13.53 -5.19 0.87
N ASP A 286 -14.84 -5.15 0.64
CA ASP A 286 -15.42 -5.01 -0.72
C ASP A 286 -15.40 -3.54 -1.17
N LEU A 287 -14.20 -2.97 -1.32
CA LEU A 287 -14.00 -1.62 -1.82
C LEU A 287 -13.92 -1.61 -3.36
N THR A 288 -13.06 -2.47 -3.89
CA THR A 288 -12.87 -2.71 -5.33
C THR A 288 -12.47 -4.17 -5.52
N ASP A 289 -12.04 -4.58 -6.74
CA ASP A 289 -11.43 -5.90 -6.97
C ASP A 289 -9.96 -5.98 -6.49
N HIS A 290 -9.42 -4.90 -5.93
CA HIS A 290 -8.15 -4.86 -5.22
C HIS A 290 -8.38 -4.83 -3.72
N LEU A 291 -7.60 -5.59 -2.97
CA LEU A 291 -7.55 -5.52 -1.52
C LEU A 291 -6.68 -4.33 -1.10
N ALA A 292 -7.16 -3.59 -0.11
CA ALA A 292 -6.31 -2.59 0.53
C ALA A 292 -5.17 -3.29 1.28
N ASN A 293 -3.98 -2.72 1.24
CA ASN A 293 -2.83 -3.27 1.95
C ASN A 293 -2.22 -2.24 2.89
N PHE A 294 -1.62 -2.70 3.99
CA PHE A 294 -1.10 -1.82 5.01
C PHE A 294 0.29 -2.20 5.48
N LEU A 295 1.01 -1.20 5.97
CA LEU A 295 2.28 -1.33 6.67
C LEU A 295 2.27 -0.42 7.90
N ILE A 296 2.62 -0.98 9.05
CA ILE A 296 2.83 -0.25 10.30
C ILE A 296 4.25 -0.54 10.76
N PHE A 297 5.00 0.48 11.13
CA PHE A 297 6.37 0.33 11.61
C PHE A 297 6.67 1.32 12.74
N ASP A 298 7.63 0.98 13.60
CA ASP A 298 8.05 1.85 14.66
C ASP A 298 8.88 3.04 14.11
N LYS A 299 8.88 4.14 14.86
CA LYS A 299 9.64 5.36 14.50
C LYS A 299 11.12 5.23 14.79
N PHE A 300 11.50 4.27 15.61
CA PHE A 300 12.86 4.07 16.05
C PHE A 300 13.31 2.66 15.70
N SER A 301 14.57 2.51 15.31
CA SER A 301 15.16 1.21 15.06
C SER A 301 15.08 0.34 16.32
N SER A 302 14.62 -0.89 16.17
CA SER A 302 14.58 -1.90 17.24
C SER A 302 15.94 -2.55 17.49
N LEU A 303 16.90 -2.37 16.57
CA LEU A 303 18.24 -2.93 16.72
C LEU A 303 19.09 -2.08 17.65
N PRO A 304 19.88 -2.70 18.57
CA PRO A 304 20.82 -1.95 19.37
C PRO A 304 21.86 -1.27 18.48
N SER A 305 22.12 0.01 18.74
CA SER A 305 23.02 0.90 17.98
C SER A 305 24.47 0.41 17.81
N ASN A 306 24.84 -0.73 18.38
CA ASN A 306 26.18 -1.31 18.33
C ASN A 306 26.41 -2.35 17.23
N ILE A 307 25.39 -2.70 16.44
CA ILE A 307 25.57 -3.61 15.30
C ILE A 307 25.87 -2.77 14.07
N LYS A 308 27.17 -2.52 13.82
CA LYS A 308 27.65 -2.01 12.53
C LYS A 308 27.53 -3.12 11.47
N LEU A 309 26.32 -3.36 10.97
CA LEU A 309 26.05 -4.32 9.89
C LEU A 309 26.64 -3.89 8.53
N TYR A 310 26.96 -2.61 8.37
CA TYR A 310 27.31 -2.04 7.07
C TYR A 310 28.75 -2.25 6.59
N GLU A 311 29.68 -2.69 7.40
CA GLU A 311 31.07 -2.87 6.96
C GLU A 311 31.39 -4.25 6.36
N ARG A 312 30.45 -5.22 6.36
CA ARG A 312 30.71 -6.58 5.85
C ARG A 312 30.26 -6.83 4.41
N PHE A 313 29.40 -5.99 3.84
CA PHE A 313 28.80 -6.30 2.54
C PHE A 313 29.50 -5.72 1.30
N PHE A 314 30.51 -4.88 1.46
CA PHE A 314 31.26 -4.29 0.34
C PHE A 314 32.76 -4.47 0.49
N LYS A 315 33.24 -5.71 0.51
CA LYS A 315 34.61 -6.06 0.12
C LYS A 315 34.54 -7.02 -1.04
N PHE A 316 34.51 -6.45 -2.24
CA PHE A 316 34.98 -7.10 -3.47
C PHE A 316 36.47 -6.85 -3.63
#